data_c651b701392436d93e1c795f7ed0aa0d
#
_entry.id   c651b701392436d93e1c795f7ed0aa0d
#
_cell.length_a   1.000
_cell.length_b   1.000
_cell.length_c   1.000
_cell.angle_alpha   90.00
_cell.angle_beta   90.00
_cell.angle_gamma   90.00
#
_symmetry.space_group_name_H-M   'P 1'
#
loop_
_entity.id
_entity.type
_entity.pdbx_description
1 polymer ?
#
loop_
_entity_poly.entity_id
_entity_poly.type
_entity_poly.pdbx_seq_one_letter_code
_entity_poly.pdbx_strand_id
1 'polypeptide(L)'
;MINQPNSVDQPILTNQEKMVKGSAWMTASNIISRMLGAIYIIPWYAWMGEHGNEANSLFSMGYTIYALFLMISTAGIPGAIAKQTSHYNSLNEYKISRQLFYRALQLMGGLGVVFAIVMYLASPALAALSGGGPELVPTMRSLSLAVLVFPSMSVIRGYFQGNQEMMPFALSQIVEQVARVFYM
;
A
#
# COMPACT_ATOMS: atom_id res chain seq x y z
N MET A 1 14.78 -38.75 34.20
CA MET A 1 14.88 -38.69 32.72
C MET A 1 13.57 -38.14 32.22
N ILE A 2 13.52 -36.82 32.01
CA ILE A 2 12.31 -36.13 31.53
C ILE A 2 12.44 -36.05 30.00
N ASN A 3 11.55 -36.80 29.34
CA ASN A 3 11.46 -36.88 27.89
C ASN A 3 10.96 -35.54 27.36
N GLN A 4 11.83 -34.74 26.74
CA GLN A 4 11.41 -33.55 26.02
C GLN A 4 10.68 -33.98 24.74
N PRO A 5 9.49 -33.46 24.45
CA PRO A 5 8.81 -33.77 23.19
C PRO A 5 9.63 -33.17 22.05
N ASN A 6 10.01 -34.03 21.09
CA ASN A 6 10.70 -33.69 19.84
C ASN A 6 9.94 -32.60 19.07
N SER A 7 10.56 -31.45 18.93
CA SER A 7 10.13 -30.35 18.05
C SER A 7 10.45 -30.63 16.55
N VAL A 8 10.21 -31.87 16.10
CA VAL A 8 10.63 -32.32 14.76
C VAL A 8 9.44 -32.85 13.96
N ASP A 9 8.37 -32.10 13.87
CA ASP A 9 7.31 -32.39 12.88
C ASP A 9 6.61 -31.14 12.34
N GLN A 10 7.39 -30.08 12.05
CA GLN A 10 6.89 -29.12 11.08
C GLN A 10 7.48 -29.53 9.73
N PRO A 11 6.65 -29.86 8.71
CA PRO A 11 7.17 -30.17 7.39
C PRO A 11 7.96 -28.97 6.88
N ILE A 12 9.25 -29.19 6.62
CA ILE A 12 10.13 -28.19 6.00
C ILE A 12 9.56 -27.96 4.59
N LEU A 13 8.68 -26.96 4.48
CA LEU A 13 8.12 -26.58 3.19
C LEU A 13 9.27 -26.26 2.24
N THR A 14 9.28 -26.89 1.07
CA THR A 14 10.22 -26.57 0.02
C THR A 14 10.07 -25.10 -0.39
N ASN A 15 11.12 -24.49 -0.95
CA ASN A 15 11.04 -23.10 -1.40
C ASN A 15 9.88 -22.86 -2.39
N GLN A 16 9.55 -23.87 -3.19
CA GLN A 16 8.40 -23.82 -4.10
C GLN A 16 7.08 -23.78 -3.36
N GLU A 17 6.89 -24.60 -2.34
CA GLU A 17 5.66 -24.60 -1.53
C GLU A 17 5.46 -23.27 -0.76
N LYS A 18 6.55 -22.70 -0.25
CA LYS A 18 6.51 -21.35 0.38
C LYS A 18 6.08 -20.28 -0.61
N MET A 19 6.60 -20.31 -1.84
CA MET A 19 6.22 -19.36 -2.90
C MET A 19 4.76 -19.54 -3.33
N VAL A 20 4.30 -20.76 -3.52
CA VAL A 20 2.90 -21.06 -3.88
C VAL A 20 1.95 -20.62 -2.76
N LYS A 21 2.25 -20.94 -1.51
CA LYS A 21 1.46 -20.52 -0.36
C LYS A 21 1.44 -18.99 -0.21
N GLY A 22 2.59 -18.34 -0.41
CA GLY A 22 2.70 -16.89 -0.39
C GLY A 22 1.86 -16.21 -1.49
N SER A 23 1.95 -16.72 -2.72
CA SER A 23 1.16 -16.21 -3.87
C SER A 23 -0.34 -16.40 -3.64
N ALA A 24 -0.76 -17.54 -3.07
CA ALA A 24 -2.15 -17.81 -2.73
C ALA A 24 -2.67 -16.80 -1.68
N TRP A 25 -1.88 -16.47 -0.64
CA TRP A 25 -2.23 -15.45 0.34
C TRP A 25 -2.36 -14.06 -0.28
N MET A 26 -1.44 -13.67 -1.17
CA MET A 26 -1.54 -12.39 -1.90
C MET A 26 -2.78 -12.32 -2.78
N THR A 27 -3.08 -13.39 -3.51
CA THR A 27 -4.26 -13.44 -4.38
C THR A 27 -5.55 -13.38 -3.54
N ALA A 28 -5.63 -14.16 -2.46
CA ALA A 28 -6.77 -14.16 -1.57
C ALA A 28 -7.00 -12.77 -0.93
N SER A 29 -5.94 -12.13 -0.42
CA SER A 29 -6.04 -10.79 0.17
C SER A 29 -6.48 -9.74 -0.85
N ASN A 30 -6.01 -9.81 -2.10
CA ASN A 30 -6.43 -8.92 -3.19
C ASN A 30 -7.92 -9.09 -3.52
N ILE A 31 -8.39 -10.34 -3.59
CA ILE A 31 -9.81 -10.63 -3.84
C ILE A 31 -10.68 -10.10 -2.68
N ILE A 32 -10.31 -10.43 -1.44
CA ILE A 32 -11.04 -9.97 -0.24
C ILE A 32 -11.07 -8.44 -0.18
N SER A 33 -9.94 -7.78 -0.42
CA SER A 33 -9.85 -6.31 -0.42
C SER A 33 -10.75 -5.69 -1.48
N ARG A 34 -10.82 -6.27 -2.68
CA ARG A 34 -11.71 -5.79 -3.76
C ARG A 34 -13.18 -6.03 -3.43
N MET A 35 -13.52 -7.18 -2.85
CA MET A 35 -14.88 -7.47 -2.41
C MET A 35 -15.34 -6.52 -1.31
N LEU A 36 -14.50 -6.28 -0.30
CA LEU A 36 -14.78 -5.30 0.75
C LEU A 36 -14.96 -3.90 0.15
N GLY A 37 -14.10 -3.51 -0.79
CA GLY A 37 -14.24 -2.24 -1.50
C GLY A 37 -15.54 -2.11 -2.29
N ALA A 38 -16.01 -3.18 -2.92
CA ALA A 38 -17.28 -3.17 -3.64
C ALA A 38 -18.51 -3.13 -2.69
N ILE A 39 -18.43 -3.83 -1.57
CA ILE A 39 -19.53 -3.88 -0.58
C ILE A 39 -19.77 -2.52 0.07
N TYR A 40 -18.72 -1.74 0.38
CA TYR A 40 -18.90 -0.45 1.04
C TYR A 40 -19.45 0.64 0.12
N ILE A 41 -19.23 0.54 -1.19
CA ILE A 41 -19.71 1.52 -2.17
C ILE A 41 -21.23 1.66 -2.14
N ILE A 42 -21.96 0.57 -1.91
CA ILE A 42 -23.43 0.57 -1.89
C ILE A 42 -24.00 1.41 -0.73
N PRO A 43 -23.60 1.18 0.55
CA PRO A 43 -24.01 2.04 1.67
C PRO A 43 -23.56 3.49 1.53
N TRP A 44 -22.37 3.72 0.95
CA TRP A 44 -21.83 5.05 0.70
C TRP A 44 -22.78 5.91 -0.15
N TYR A 45 -23.24 5.38 -1.28
CA TYR A 45 -24.22 6.08 -2.12
C TYR A 45 -25.58 6.25 -1.44
N ALA A 46 -26.01 5.28 -0.66
CA ALA A 46 -27.28 5.35 0.05
C ALA A 46 -27.29 6.42 1.13
N TRP A 47 -26.16 6.66 1.81
CA TRP A 47 -26.06 7.66 2.89
C TRP A 47 -25.87 9.08 2.37
N MET A 48 -25.25 9.27 1.21
CA MET A 48 -25.07 10.60 0.61
C MET A 48 -26.35 11.18 -0.01
N GLY A 49 -27.35 10.38 -0.29
CA GLY A 49 -28.64 10.83 -0.83
C GLY A 49 -28.49 11.58 -2.16
N GLU A 50 -29.20 12.70 -2.31
CA GLU A 50 -29.23 13.50 -3.56
C GLU A 50 -27.88 14.11 -3.94
N HIS A 51 -27.02 14.40 -2.96
CA HIS A 51 -25.68 14.97 -3.18
C HIS A 51 -24.60 13.91 -3.45
N GLY A 52 -24.95 12.62 -3.40
CA GLY A 52 -24.01 11.52 -3.56
C GLY A 52 -23.26 11.51 -4.89
N ASN A 53 -23.94 11.87 -5.97
CA ASN A 53 -23.33 11.90 -7.30
C ASN A 53 -22.31 13.04 -7.45
N GLU A 54 -22.59 14.21 -6.91
CA GLU A 54 -21.72 15.37 -6.95
C GLU A 54 -20.48 15.18 -6.08
N ALA A 55 -20.65 14.75 -4.84
CA ALA A 55 -19.56 14.44 -3.92
C ALA A 55 -18.66 13.32 -4.46
N ASN A 56 -19.22 12.27 -5.06
CA ASN A 56 -18.46 11.19 -5.66
C ASN A 56 -17.70 11.64 -6.92
N SER A 57 -18.25 12.56 -7.72
CA SER A 57 -17.55 13.10 -8.87
C SER A 57 -16.33 13.92 -8.45
N LEU A 58 -16.46 14.80 -7.45
CA LEU A 58 -15.37 15.55 -6.85
C LEU A 58 -14.28 14.63 -6.25
N PHE A 59 -14.69 13.62 -5.52
CA PHE A 59 -13.76 12.62 -4.99
C PHE A 59 -13.02 11.87 -6.10
N SER A 60 -13.72 11.43 -7.16
CA SER A 60 -13.12 10.72 -8.30
C SER A 60 -12.10 11.58 -9.04
N MET A 61 -12.39 12.87 -9.24
CA MET A 61 -11.43 13.80 -9.85
C MET A 61 -10.18 13.96 -8.98
N GLY A 62 -10.34 14.20 -7.68
CA GLY A 62 -9.24 14.30 -6.75
C GLY A 62 -8.43 13.00 -6.65
N TYR A 63 -9.11 11.86 -6.64
CA TYR A 63 -8.48 10.55 -6.61
C TYR A 63 -7.67 10.25 -7.88
N THR A 64 -8.12 10.70 -9.05
CA THR A 64 -7.38 10.51 -10.31
C THR A 64 -6.02 11.20 -10.25
N ILE A 65 -5.98 12.45 -9.78
CA ILE A 65 -4.74 13.21 -9.61
C ILE A 65 -3.85 12.57 -8.54
N TYR A 66 -4.43 12.21 -7.39
CA TYR A 66 -3.74 11.47 -6.35
C TYR A 66 -3.12 10.17 -6.88
N ALA A 67 -3.84 9.41 -7.69
CA ALA A 67 -3.37 8.16 -8.28
C ALA A 67 -2.16 8.37 -9.21
N LEU A 68 -2.10 9.48 -9.94
CA LEU A 68 -0.92 9.85 -10.73
C LEU A 68 0.30 10.11 -9.84
N PHE A 69 0.16 10.91 -8.78
CA PHE A 69 1.24 11.13 -7.81
C PHE A 69 1.69 9.82 -7.14
N LEU A 70 0.73 8.98 -6.78
CA LEU A 70 1.00 7.67 -6.20
C LEU A 70 1.76 6.78 -7.19
N MET A 71 1.32 6.71 -8.44
CA MET A 71 1.97 5.92 -9.48
C MET A 71 3.43 6.36 -9.68
N ILE A 72 3.69 7.66 -9.78
CA ILE A 72 5.05 8.20 -9.96
C ILE A 72 5.92 7.89 -8.74
N SER A 73 5.38 8.06 -7.53
CA SER A 73 6.14 7.90 -6.28
C SER A 73 6.40 6.45 -5.88
N THR A 74 5.62 5.50 -6.39
CA THR A 74 5.71 4.09 -6.00
C THR A 74 6.07 3.15 -7.14
N ALA A 75 6.20 3.66 -8.38
CA ALA A 75 6.42 2.85 -9.57
C ALA A 75 7.68 1.97 -9.46
N GLY A 76 7.47 0.66 -9.50
CA GLY A 76 8.57 -0.32 -9.49
C GLY A 76 9.32 -0.51 -8.17
N ILE A 77 9.10 0.35 -7.17
CA ILE A 77 9.85 0.35 -5.90
C ILE A 77 9.67 -0.94 -5.12
N PRO A 78 8.43 -1.46 -4.88
CA PRO A 78 8.26 -2.70 -4.14
C PRO A 78 8.99 -3.88 -4.80
N GLY A 79 8.89 -3.97 -6.13
CA GLY A 79 9.56 -5.03 -6.90
C GLY A 79 11.10 -4.92 -6.86
N ALA A 80 11.65 -3.71 -6.96
CA ALA A 80 13.08 -3.47 -6.87
C ALA A 80 13.62 -3.84 -5.48
N ILE A 81 12.94 -3.39 -4.41
CA ILE A 81 13.31 -3.73 -3.03
C ILE A 81 13.19 -5.23 -2.79
N ALA A 82 12.11 -5.87 -3.24
CA ALA A 82 11.92 -7.31 -3.10
C ALA A 82 13.04 -8.10 -3.78
N LYS A 83 13.40 -7.73 -5.01
CA LYS A 83 14.48 -8.37 -5.78
C LYS A 83 15.82 -8.23 -5.06
N GLN A 84 16.18 -7.03 -4.60
CA GLN A 84 17.45 -6.79 -3.93
C GLN A 84 17.51 -7.49 -2.57
N THR A 85 16.44 -7.42 -1.79
CA THR A 85 16.33 -8.11 -0.50
C THR A 85 16.51 -9.62 -0.68
N SER A 86 15.81 -10.22 -1.63
CA SER A 86 15.93 -11.65 -1.95
C SER A 86 17.34 -12.02 -2.41
N HIS A 87 17.99 -11.17 -3.23
CA HIS A 87 19.35 -11.37 -3.69
C HIS A 87 20.34 -11.39 -2.52
N TYR A 88 20.36 -10.38 -1.66
CA TYR A 88 21.29 -10.34 -0.52
C TYR A 88 21.02 -11.45 0.51
N ASN A 89 19.75 -11.82 0.69
CA ASN A 89 19.40 -12.95 1.56
C ASN A 89 19.91 -14.29 0.99
N SER A 90 19.91 -14.47 -0.32
CA SER A 90 20.48 -15.69 -0.96
C SER A 90 21.99 -15.80 -0.81
N LEU A 91 22.67 -14.66 -0.63
CA LEU A 91 24.10 -14.59 -0.33
C LEU A 91 24.41 -14.65 1.19
N ASN A 92 23.41 -14.85 2.04
CA ASN A 92 23.49 -14.76 3.51
C ASN A 92 23.96 -13.40 4.04
N GLU A 93 23.85 -12.34 3.25
CA GLU A 93 24.25 -10.98 3.59
C GLU A 93 23.09 -10.18 4.22
N TYR A 94 22.51 -10.69 5.28
CA TYR A 94 21.34 -10.08 5.96
C TYR A 94 21.61 -8.65 6.47
N LYS A 95 22.86 -8.32 6.80
CA LYS A 95 23.24 -6.97 7.19
C LYS A 95 23.04 -5.97 6.07
N ILE A 96 23.42 -6.33 4.84
CA ILE A 96 23.28 -5.47 3.66
C ILE A 96 21.81 -5.33 3.29
N SER A 97 21.07 -6.43 3.31
CA SER A 97 19.60 -6.43 3.11
C SER A 97 18.89 -5.46 4.06
N ARG A 98 19.25 -5.48 5.35
CA ARG A 98 18.68 -4.59 6.36
C ARG A 98 19.10 -3.12 6.17
N GLN A 99 20.34 -2.86 5.81
CA GLN A 99 20.80 -1.51 5.49
C GLN A 99 20.10 -0.94 4.26
N LEU A 100 19.91 -1.76 3.23
CA LEU A 100 19.13 -1.40 2.04
C LEU A 100 17.71 -0.97 2.42
N PHE A 101 17.05 -1.74 3.27
CA PHE A 101 15.71 -1.41 3.75
C PHE A 101 15.65 -0.03 4.42
N TYR A 102 16.54 0.26 5.38
CA TYR A 102 16.53 1.55 6.06
C TYR A 102 16.87 2.72 5.13
N ARG A 103 17.83 2.54 4.21
CA ARG A 103 18.18 3.56 3.22
C ARG A 103 17.05 3.83 2.25
N ALA A 104 16.40 2.77 1.77
CA ALA A 104 15.22 2.90 0.92
C ALA A 104 14.07 3.59 1.65
N LEU A 105 13.84 3.25 2.93
CA LEU A 105 12.79 3.87 3.75
C LEU A 105 13.04 5.37 3.96
N GLN A 106 14.27 5.78 4.24
CA GLN A 106 14.64 7.19 4.38
C GLN A 106 14.45 7.96 3.06
N LEU A 107 14.90 7.38 1.94
CA LEU A 107 14.80 8.00 0.62
C LEU A 107 13.35 8.13 0.18
N MET A 108 12.57 7.06 0.33
CA MET A 108 11.16 7.06 -0.06
C MET A 108 10.28 7.88 0.89
N GLY A 109 10.60 7.91 2.18
CA GLY A 109 9.97 8.80 3.14
C GLY A 109 10.21 10.27 2.79
N GLY A 110 11.46 10.63 2.49
CA GLY A 110 11.80 11.98 2.02
C GLY A 110 11.08 12.35 0.72
N LEU A 111 11.02 11.43 -0.24
CA LEU A 111 10.31 11.64 -1.50
C LEU A 111 8.80 11.79 -1.27
N GLY A 112 8.22 11.01 -0.37
CA GLY A 112 6.82 11.14 0.04
C GLY A 112 6.50 12.51 0.62
N VAL A 113 7.39 13.06 1.46
CA VAL A 113 7.25 14.43 2.00
C VAL A 113 7.26 15.46 0.86
N VAL A 114 8.20 15.36 -0.07
CA VAL A 114 8.31 16.28 -1.21
C VAL A 114 7.03 16.24 -2.06
N PHE A 115 6.57 15.04 -2.43
CA PHE A 115 5.35 14.90 -3.24
C PHE A 115 4.10 15.37 -2.49
N ALA A 116 4.01 15.11 -1.19
CA ALA A 116 2.88 15.60 -0.39
C ALA A 116 2.85 17.14 -0.34
N ILE A 117 4.00 17.79 -0.13
CA ILE A 117 4.11 19.25 -0.14
C ILE A 117 3.76 19.81 -1.52
N VAL A 118 4.30 19.23 -2.59
CA VAL A 118 3.99 19.66 -3.96
C VAL A 118 2.50 19.54 -4.24
N MET A 119 1.89 18.41 -3.94
CA MET A 119 0.45 18.19 -4.14
C MET A 119 -0.39 19.15 -3.29
N TYR A 120 -0.01 19.39 -2.03
CA TYR A 120 -0.70 20.30 -1.13
C TYR A 120 -0.68 21.75 -1.62
N LEU A 121 0.49 22.25 -2.02
CA LEU A 121 0.66 23.62 -2.51
C LEU A 121 0.07 23.82 -3.92
N ALA A 122 0.21 22.81 -4.79
CA ALA A 122 -0.34 22.85 -6.14
C ALA A 122 -1.85 22.54 -6.18
N SER A 123 -2.48 22.18 -5.08
CA SER A 123 -3.90 21.77 -5.04
C SER A 123 -4.87 22.79 -5.67
N PRO A 124 -4.72 24.13 -5.53
CA PRO A 124 -5.62 25.08 -6.21
C PRO A 124 -5.46 25.07 -7.73
N ALA A 125 -4.20 25.01 -8.21
CA ALA A 125 -3.90 24.96 -9.64
C ALA A 125 -4.38 23.64 -10.27
N LEU A 126 -4.16 22.52 -9.58
CA LEU A 126 -4.60 21.20 -10.02
C LEU A 126 -6.14 21.10 -10.04
N ALA A 127 -6.82 21.68 -9.06
CA ALA A 127 -8.28 21.75 -9.03
C ALA A 127 -8.85 22.56 -10.20
N ALA A 128 -8.23 23.69 -10.52
CA ALA A 128 -8.62 24.53 -11.67
C ALA A 128 -8.41 23.78 -13.00
N LEU A 129 -7.28 23.10 -13.16
CA LEU A 129 -6.96 22.31 -14.37
C LEU A 129 -7.90 21.11 -14.56
N SER A 130 -8.39 20.53 -13.47
CA SER A 130 -9.31 19.38 -13.52
C SER A 130 -10.76 19.76 -13.80
N GLY A 131 -11.09 21.06 -13.79
CA GLY A 131 -12.47 21.52 -13.93
C GLY A 131 -13.35 21.32 -12.68
N GLY A 132 -12.79 20.87 -11.56
CA GLY A 132 -13.52 20.60 -10.31
C GLY A 132 -13.73 21.83 -9.40
N GLY A 133 -13.22 22.99 -9.82
CA GLY A 133 -13.38 24.23 -9.09
C GLY A 133 -12.73 24.27 -7.69
N PRO A 134 -13.01 25.33 -6.91
CA PRO A 134 -12.42 25.49 -5.57
C PRO A 134 -12.87 24.40 -4.57
N GLU A 135 -14.00 23.75 -4.83
CA GLU A 135 -14.57 22.70 -3.97
C GLU A 135 -13.70 21.42 -3.96
N LEU A 136 -12.87 21.21 -4.98
CA LEU A 136 -11.94 20.09 -5.06
C LEU A 136 -10.69 20.29 -4.21
N VAL A 137 -10.33 21.51 -3.84
CA VAL A 137 -9.09 21.84 -3.11
C VAL A 137 -9.01 21.14 -1.74
N PRO A 138 -10.04 21.13 -0.88
CA PRO A 138 -9.99 20.42 0.39
C PRO A 138 -9.75 18.92 0.21
N THR A 139 -10.41 18.30 -0.76
CA THR A 139 -10.25 16.87 -1.08
C THR A 139 -8.81 16.56 -1.50
N MET A 140 -8.21 17.38 -2.35
CA MET A 140 -6.81 17.21 -2.76
C MET A 140 -5.82 17.38 -1.60
N ARG A 141 -6.06 18.36 -0.72
CA ARG A 141 -5.23 18.56 0.48
C ARG A 141 -5.32 17.38 1.44
N SER A 142 -6.49 16.80 1.63
CA SER A 142 -6.65 15.59 2.43
C SER A 142 -5.91 14.39 1.81
N LEU A 143 -6.01 14.22 0.49
CA LEU A 143 -5.31 13.15 -0.23
C LEU A 143 -3.78 13.31 -0.23
N SER A 144 -3.26 14.55 -0.11
CA SER A 144 -1.81 14.78 -0.03
C SER A 144 -1.18 14.11 1.19
N LEU A 145 -1.91 13.98 2.31
CA LEU A 145 -1.45 13.25 3.49
C LEU A 145 -1.27 11.74 3.21
N ALA A 146 -2.10 11.18 2.35
CA ALA A 146 -1.93 9.80 1.92
C ALA A 146 -0.66 9.63 1.07
N VAL A 147 -0.36 10.57 0.17
CA VAL A 147 0.87 10.57 -0.64
C VAL A 147 2.13 10.57 0.24
N LEU A 148 2.09 11.21 1.41
CA LEU A 148 3.17 11.21 2.38
C LEU A 148 3.56 9.78 2.84
N VAL A 149 2.58 8.94 3.11
CA VAL A 149 2.76 7.64 3.77
C VAL A 149 3.02 6.51 2.77
N PHE A 150 2.40 6.54 1.61
CA PHE A 150 2.42 5.43 0.65
C PHE A 150 3.80 5.02 0.14
N PRO A 151 4.75 5.91 -0.19
CA PRO A 151 6.08 5.49 -0.64
C PRO A 151 6.83 4.68 0.41
N SER A 152 6.72 5.07 1.69
CA SER A 152 7.30 4.32 2.82
C SER A 152 6.65 2.93 2.99
N MET A 153 5.32 2.85 2.87
CA MET A 153 4.58 1.59 2.89
C MET A 153 5.01 0.66 1.74
N SER A 154 5.29 1.22 0.56
CA SER A 154 5.77 0.45 -0.60
C SER A 154 7.12 -0.22 -0.34
N VAL A 155 8.04 0.45 0.34
CA VAL A 155 9.33 -0.13 0.75
C VAL A 155 9.14 -1.26 1.75
N ILE A 156 8.28 -1.07 2.75
CA ILE A 156 7.97 -2.09 3.77
C ILE A 156 7.38 -3.33 3.10
N ARG A 157 6.39 -3.16 2.23
CA ARG A 157 5.78 -4.25 1.47
C ARG A 157 6.80 -4.99 0.60
N GLY A 158 7.67 -4.26 -0.10
CA GLY A 158 8.74 -4.84 -0.93
C GLY A 158 9.75 -5.64 -0.10
N TYR A 159 10.12 -5.15 1.07
CA TYR A 159 11.04 -5.85 1.97
C TYR A 159 10.49 -7.19 2.47
N PHE A 160 9.24 -7.22 2.96
CA PHE A 160 8.59 -8.47 3.37
C PHE A 160 8.42 -9.44 2.19
N GLN A 161 8.06 -8.93 1.02
CA GLN A 161 7.97 -9.74 -0.19
C GLN A 161 9.32 -10.35 -0.58
N GLY A 162 10.43 -9.60 -0.43
CA GLY A 162 11.78 -10.08 -0.68
C GLY A 162 12.26 -11.14 0.32
N ASN A 163 11.75 -11.09 1.56
CA ASN A 163 11.97 -12.13 2.58
C ASN A 163 11.06 -13.35 2.38
N GLN A 164 10.21 -13.39 1.34
CA GLN A 164 9.20 -14.42 1.12
C GLN A 164 8.12 -14.49 2.23
N GLU A 165 8.02 -13.45 3.04
CA GLU A 165 6.98 -13.30 4.06
C GLU A 165 5.79 -12.51 3.49
N MET A 166 4.86 -13.24 2.84
CA MET A 166 3.71 -12.62 2.19
C MET A 166 2.55 -12.30 3.14
N MET A 167 2.56 -12.90 4.33
CA MET A 167 1.49 -12.71 5.33
C MET A 167 1.37 -11.27 5.83
N PRO A 168 2.45 -10.54 6.19
CA PRO A 168 2.36 -9.15 6.60
C PRO A 168 1.83 -8.24 5.47
N PHE A 169 2.19 -8.54 4.22
CA PHE A 169 1.67 -7.84 3.06
C PHE A 169 0.14 -8.03 2.94
N ALA A 170 -0.34 -9.28 3.00
CA ALA A 170 -1.75 -9.62 2.93
C ALA A 170 -2.56 -8.96 4.06
N LEU A 171 -2.06 -9.04 5.30
CA LEU A 171 -2.70 -8.42 6.46
C LEU A 171 -2.77 -6.90 6.32
N SER A 172 -1.70 -6.25 5.84
CA SER A 172 -1.70 -4.79 5.65
C SER A 172 -2.77 -4.33 4.68
N GLN A 173 -3.04 -5.09 3.62
CA GLN A 173 -4.10 -4.78 2.66
C GLN A 173 -5.50 -4.93 3.28
N ILE A 174 -5.72 -5.98 4.04
CA ILE A 174 -7.02 -6.22 4.71
C ILE A 174 -7.28 -5.12 5.74
N VAL A 175 -6.29 -4.81 6.59
CA VAL A 175 -6.39 -3.76 7.61
C VAL A 175 -6.66 -2.40 6.96
N GLU A 176 -5.99 -2.07 5.85
CA GLU A 176 -6.23 -0.84 5.09
C GLU A 176 -7.68 -0.74 4.62
N GLN A 177 -8.25 -1.83 4.08
CA GLN A 177 -9.64 -1.84 3.62
C GLN A 177 -10.64 -1.78 4.78
N VAL A 178 -10.39 -2.52 5.86
CA VAL A 178 -11.22 -2.46 7.06
C VAL A 178 -11.20 -1.05 7.66
N ALA A 179 -10.03 -0.43 7.79
CA ALA A 179 -9.91 0.94 8.28
C ALA A 179 -10.68 1.92 7.38
N ARG A 180 -10.62 1.75 6.05
CA ARG A 180 -11.37 2.58 5.10
C ARG A 180 -12.88 2.46 5.31
N VAL A 181 -13.38 1.23 5.52
CA VAL A 181 -14.81 0.99 5.78
C VAL A 181 -15.28 1.60 7.10
N PHE A 182 -14.42 1.58 8.14
CA PHE A 182 -14.77 2.15 9.45
C PHE A 182 -14.65 3.67 9.52
N TYR A 183 -13.78 4.26 8.69
CA TYR A 183 -13.54 5.71 8.70
C TYR A 183 -14.56 6.50 7.85
N MET A 184 -15.30 5.80 7.02
CA MET A 184 -16.38 6.39 6.21
C MET A 184 -17.73 6.30 6.89
#